data_959d757cec44609b4e65ae8d58f46dc6
#
_entry.id   959d757cec44609b4e65ae8d58f46dc6
#
_cell.length_a   1.000
_cell.length_b   1.000
_cell.length_c   1.000
_cell.angle_alpha   90.00
_cell.angle_beta   90.00
_cell.angle_gamma   90.00
#
_symmetry.space_group_name_H-M   'P 1'
#
loop_
_entity.id
_entity.type
_entity.pdbx_description
1 polymer ?
#
loop_
_entity_poly.entity_id
_entity_poly.type
_entity_poly.pdbx_seq_one_letter_code
_entity_poly.pdbx_strand_id
1 'polypeptide(L)'
;VVVPALTKSMDLSRIEKGENVRRKKSAWKRHAGKKFKNICCMILGKHTGQIYEKFAGGFCKANLALGASIGIQLTMLPVSLYFFGEVSLVGIFLNLLVLPTVGIVLGSGVTGLLAGCVSFSVGRVVILPGKVLAGIYEELCKLSGNLPFGIWITGQPKLWQVAVYYILFAGAVWILTQKGKRERKIIAFVVVCLAMSILIWREPEPFSVSCLDVGQGDGLVLRTPEGNCFLVDGGSTNKSGVGQYQVLPYLKNQGISQIDGIFISH
;
A
#
# COMPACT_ATOMS: atom_id res chain seq x y z
N VAL A 1 35.85 -37.11 23.42
CA VAL A 1 36.57 -36.32 22.36
C VAL A 1 35.99 -36.61 20.96
N VAL A 2 35.18 -37.67 20.77
CA VAL A 2 34.68 -38.11 19.42
C VAL A 2 33.30 -37.46 19.03
N VAL A 3 32.53 -37.01 19.99
CA VAL A 3 31.15 -36.49 19.77
C VAL A 3 31.11 -35.16 18.99
N PRO A 4 31.98 -34.15 19.19
CA PRO A 4 31.88 -32.88 18.46
C PRO A 4 32.31 -32.98 16.99
N ALA A 5 33.12 -34.00 16.64
CA ALA A 5 33.52 -34.20 15.24
C ALA A 5 32.40 -34.82 14.39
N LEU A 6 31.57 -35.70 14.96
CA LEU A 6 30.46 -36.32 14.26
C LEU A 6 29.28 -35.34 14.01
N THR A 7 29.00 -34.46 14.95
CA THR A 7 27.99 -33.41 14.78
C THR A 7 28.39 -32.40 13.71
N LYS A 8 29.67 -32.02 13.64
CA LYS A 8 30.22 -31.12 12.64
C LYS A 8 30.21 -31.74 11.22
N SER A 9 30.46 -33.06 11.10
CA SER A 9 30.40 -33.76 9.83
C SER A 9 28.94 -33.94 9.32
N MET A 10 28.00 -34.15 10.22
CA MET A 10 26.56 -34.23 9.90
C MET A 10 26.00 -32.87 9.45
N ASP A 11 26.42 -31.78 10.05
CA ASP A 11 26.00 -30.43 9.65
C ASP A 11 26.60 -30.04 8.29
N LEU A 12 27.86 -30.36 8.02
CA LEU A 12 28.47 -30.13 6.70
C LEU A 12 27.78 -30.95 5.59
N SER A 13 27.44 -32.21 5.84
CA SER A 13 26.72 -33.03 4.87
C SER A 13 25.30 -32.55 4.61
N ARG A 14 24.63 -31.96 5.60
CA ARG A 14 23.31 -31.33 5.45
C ARG A 14 23.37 -30.04 4.64
N ILE A 15 24.40 -29.22 4.85
CA ILE A 15 24.64 -27.97 4.12
C ILE A 15 24.94 -28.29 2.66
N GLU A 16 25.83 -29.28 2.41
CA GLU A 16 26.21 -29.69 1.08
C GLU A 16 25.02 -30.31 0.30
N LYS A 17 24.17 -31.10 0.96
CA LYS A 17 22.94 -31.64 0.40
C LYS A 17 21.92 -30.53 0.07
N GLY A 18 21.83 -29.50 0.91
CA GLY A 18 20.98 -28.31 0.69
C GLY A 18 21.46 -27.45 -0.47
N GLU A 19 22.79 -27.26 -0.62
CA GLU A 19 23.37 -26.55 -1.76
C GLU A 19 23.23 -27.31 -3.07
N ASN A 20 23.43 -28.62 -3.07
CA ASN A 20 23.24 -29.46 -4.24
C ASN A 20 21.79 -29.47 -4.72
N VAL A 21 20.81 -29.48 -3.82
CA VAL A 21 19.38 -29.36 -4.18
C VAL A 21 19.08 -27.97 -4.77
N ARG A 22 19.67 -26.90 -4.23
CA ARG A 22 19.55 -25.54 -4.78
C ARG A 22 20.20 -25.40 -6.14
N ARG A 23 21.40 -25.95 -6.34
CA ARG A 23 22.10 -25.97 -7.64
C ARG A 23 21.30 -26.78 -8.68
N LYS A 24 20.73 -27.93 -8.31
CA LYS A 24 19.86 -28.73 -9.20
C LYS A 24 18.58 -27.99 -9.55
N LYS A 25 17.89 -27.32 -8.59
CA LYS A 25 16.69 -26.52 -8.89
C LYS A 25 16.99 -25.31 -9.77
N SER A 26 18.10 -24.62 -9.56
CA SER A 26 18.50 -23.47 -10.39
C SER A 26 18.97 -23.90 -11.78
N ALA A 27 19.64 -25.04 -11.87
CA ALA A 27 20.03 -25.66 -13.14
C ALA A 27 18.81 -26.16 -13.92
N TRP A 28 17.83 -26.79 -13.24
CA TRP A 28 16.59 -27.24 -13.85
C TRP A 28 15.74 -26.07 -14.38
N LYS A 29 15.60 -24.96 -13.60
CA LYS A 29 14.92 -23.73 -14.08
C LYS A 29 15.63 -23.11 -15.28
N ARG A 30 16.97 -23.08 -15.28
CA ARG A 30 17.77 -22.61 -16.42
C ARG A 30 17.61 -23.53 -17.64
N HIS A 31 17.55 -24.84 -17.43
CA HIS A 31 17.37 -25.83 -18.51
C HIS A 31 15.95 -25.80 -19.09
N ALA A 32 14.92 -25.72 -18.25
CA ALA A 32 13.54 -25.56 -18.67
C ALA A 32 13.31 -24.25 -19.44
N GLY A 33 13.88 -23.14 -18.96
CA GLY A 33 13.84 -21.85 -19.66
C GLY A 33 14.57 -21.87 -21.00
N LYS A 34 15.77 -22.52 -21.09
CA LYS A 34 16.50 -22.70 -22.34
C LYS A 34 15.75 -23.61 -23.33
N LYS A 35 15.13 -24.69 -22.84
CA LYS A 35 14.36 -25.61 -23.68
C LYS A 35 13.10 -24.93 -24.24
N PHE A 36 12.41 -24.13 -23.42
CA PHE A 36 11.24 -23.35 -23.86
C PHE A 36 11.65 -22.23 -24.84
N LYS A 37 12.76 -21.55 -24.59
CA LYS A 37 13.34 -20.55 -25.50
C LYS A 37 13.70 -21.18 -26.87
N ASN A 38 14.35 -22.35 -26.86
CA ASN A 38 14.71 -23.03 -28.08
C ASN A 38 13.47 -23.47 -28.88
N ILE A 39 12.42 -23.93 -28.21
CA ILE A 39 11.15 -24.32 -28.87
C ILE A 39 10.47 -23.07 -29.45
N CYS A 40 10.41 -21.95 -28.71
CA CYS A 40 9.88 -20.67 -29.21
C CYS A 40 10.70 -20.14 -30.41
N CYS A 41 12.03 -20.19 -30.31
CA CYS A 41 12.90 -19.77 -31.43
C CYS A 41 12.76 -20.65 -32.65
N MET A 42 12.46 -21.95 -32.49
CA MET A 42 12.28 -22.90 -33.56
C MET A 42 10.93 -22.73 -34.28
N ILE A 43 9.88 -22.33 -33.54
CA ILE A 43 8.51 -22.18 -34.07
C ILE A 43 8.25 -20.75 -34.60
N LEU A 44 8.81 -19.72 -33.99
CA LEU A 44 8.45 -18.32 -34.22
C LEU A 44 9.60 -17.39 -34.66
N GLY A 45 10.82 -17.92 -34.89
CA GLY A 45 11.99 -17.19 -35.38
C GLY A 45 12.82 -16.48 -34.31
N LYS A 46 14.06 -16.09 -34.69
CA LYS A 46 15.09 -15.53 -33.80
C LYS A 46 14.68 -14.27 -33.03
N HIS A 47 13.78 -13.45 -33.58
CA HIS A 47 13.31 -12.22 -32.93
C HIS A 47 12.45 -12.46 -31.69
N THR A 48 11.75 -13.56 -31.59
CA THR A 48 10.85 -13.86 -30.47
C THR A 48 11.61 -14.22 -29.19
N GLY A 49 12.83 -14.74 -29.30
CA GLY A 49 13.69 -15.02 -28.15
C GLY A 49 14.15 -13.77 -27.38
N GLN A 50 14.42 -12.68 -28.11
CA GLN A 50 14.80 -11.38 -27.51
C GLN A 50 13.59 -10.68 -26.86
N ILE A 51 12.42 -10.81 -27.48
CA ILE A 51 11.16 -10.28 -26.94
C ILE A 51 10.82 -11.02 -25.65
N TYR A 52 10.93 -12.36 -25.61
CA TYR A 52 10.68 -13.15 -24.39
C TYR A 52 11.63 -12.76 -23.23
N GLU A 53 12.92 -12.55 -23.49
CA GLU A 53 13.86 -12.09 -22.44
C GLU A 53 13.53 -10.68 -21.92
N LYS A 54 13.10 -9.76 -22.79
CA LYS A 54 12.61 -8.44 -22.39
C LYS A 54 11.33 -8.55 -21.56
N PHE A 55 10.35 -9.35 -21.99
CA PHE A 55 9.10 -9.59 -21.25
C PHE A 55 9.34 -10.31 -19.91
N ALA A 56 10.18 -11.35 -19.89
CA ALA A 56 10.53 -12.06 -18.65
C ALA A 56 11.29 -11.16 -17.67
N GLY A 57 12.20 -10.31 -18.15
CA GLY A 57 12.91 -9.32 -17.35
C GLY A 57 11.96 -8.22 -16.85
N GLY A 58 11.04 -7.75 -17.67
CA GLY A 58 10.00 -6.79 -17.33
C GLY A 58 9.03 -7.35 -16.28
N PHE A 59 8.58 -8.58 -16.45
CA PHE A 59 7.69 -9.26 -15.50
C PHE A 59 8.35 -9.47 -14.13
N CYS A 60 9.64 -9.79 -14.10
CA CYS A 60 10.39 -9.91 -12.83
C CYS A 60 10.51 -8.55 -12.12
N LYS A 61 10.78 -7.48 -12.87
CA LYS A 61 10.84 -6.10 -12.33
C LYS A 61 9.47 -5.62 -11.85
N ALA A 62 8.40 -5.92 -12.60
CA ALA A 62 7.03 -5.58 -12.20
C ALA A 62 6.61 -6.30 -10.91
N ASN A 63 6.93 -7.59 -10.77
CA ASN A 63 6.66 -8.33 -9.52
C ASN A 63 7.44 -7.78 -8.32
N LEU A 64 8.69 -7.34 -8.53
CA LEU A 64 9.48 -6.70 -7.47
C LEU A 64 8.89 -5.34 -7.09
N ALA A 65 8.48 -4.53 -8.07
CA ALA A 65 7.85 -3.24 -7.84
C ALA A 65 6.49 -3.37 -7.13
N LEU A 66 5.66 -4.36 -7.52
CA LEU A 66 4.42 -4.69 -6.82
C LEU A 66 4.67 -5.12 -5.37
N GLY A 67 5.67 -5.97 -5.14
CA GLY A 67 6.06 -6.38 -3.78
C GLY A 67 6.51 -5.21 -2.92
N ALA A 68 7.29 -4.28 -3.48
CA ALA A 68 7.70 -3.06 -2.80
C ALA A 68 6.50 -2.14 -2.50
N SER A 69 5.59 -1.95 -3.47
CA SER A 69 4.38 -1.16 -3.31
C SER A 69 3.47 -1.71 -2.20
N ILE A 70 3.24 -3.03 -2.18
CA ILE A 70 2.49 -3.70 -1.11
C ILE A 70 3.19 -3.52 0.25
N GLY A 71 4.51 -3.67 0.29
CA GLY A 71 5.30 -3.48 1.52
C GLY A 71 5.17 -2.08 2.08
N ILE A 72 5.26 -1.05 1.24
CA ILE A 72 5.07 0.35 1.62
C ILE A 72 3.64 0.57 2.13
N GLN A 73 2.64 0.07 1.40
CA GLN A 73 1.24 0.21 1.80
C GLN A 73 0.96 -0.44 3.16
N LEU A 74 1.45 -1.66 3.39
CA LEU A 74 1.32 -2.33 4.69
C LEU A 74 2.02 -1.56 5.81
N THR A 75 3.20 -1.00 5.56
CA THR A 75 3.93 -0.21 6.56
C THR A 75 3.20 1.09 6.89
N MET A 76 2.61 1.75 5.90
CA MET A 76 1.89 3.02 6.07
C MET A 76 0.44 2.86 6.54
N LEU A 77 -0.11 1.65 6.45
CA LEU A 77 -1.52 1.37 6.76
C LEU A 77 -1.96 1.84 8.15
N PRO A 78 -1.23 1.55 9.28
CA PRO A 78 -1.66 2.03 10.59
C PRO A 78 -1.62 3.54 10.71
N VAL A 79 -0.63 4.20 10.06
CA VAL A 79 -0.49 5.66 10.05
C VAL A 79 -1.66 6.29 9.28
N SER A 80 -1.97 5.78 8.09
CA SER A 80 -3.10 6.25 7.30
C SER A 80 -4.42 6.12 8.06
N LEU A 81 -4.66 4.97 8.70
CA LEU A 81 -5.86 4.76 9.50
C LEU A 81 -5.93 5.66 10.72
N TYR A 82 -4.80 5.90 11.40
CA TYR A 82 -4.76 6.73 12.59
C TYR A 82 -5.06 8.21 12.29
N PHE A 83 -4.53 8.76 11.18
CA PHE A 83 -4.70 10.17 10.84
C PHE A 83 -5.92 10.47 9.97
N PHE A 84 -6.30 9.55 9.09
CA PHE A 84 -7.35 9.79 8.09
C PHE A 84 -8.60 8.91 8.27
N GLY A 85 -8.54 7.85 9.09
CA GLY A 85 -9.65 6.91 9.30
C GLY A 85 -9.98 6.06 8.06
N GLU A 86 -9.18 6.17 6.98
CA GLU A 86 -9.41 5.53 5.70
C GLU A 86 -8.14 5.01 5.05
N VAL A 87 -8.27 4.06 4.15
CA VAL A 87 -7.18 3.52 3.33
C VAL A 87 -7.58 3.46 1.87
N SER A 88 -6.70 3.96 1.00
CA SER A 88 -6.87 3.80 -0.44
C SER A 88 -6.33 2.44 -0.90
N LEU A 89 -7.24 1.56 -1.33
CA LEU A 89 -6.85 0.27 -1.91
C LEU A 89 -6.22 0.45 -3.31
N VAL A 90 -6.61 1.49 -4.02
CA VAL A 90 -6.05 1.82 -5.35
C VAL A 90 -4.62 2.36 -5.22
N GLY A 91 -4.23 2.86 -4.04
CA GLY A 91 -2.88 3.36 -3.76
C GLY A 91 -1.76 2.38 -4.09
N ILE A 92 -2.00 1.05 -3.98
CA ILE A 92 -1.04 0.02 -4.37
C ILE A 92 -0.71 0.12 -5.87
N PHE A 93 -1.74 0.28 -6.69
CA PHE A 93 -1.59 0.39 -8.15
C PHE A 93 -1.02 1.75 -8.56
N LEU A 94 -1.43 2.82 -7.89
CA LEU A 94 -0.88 4.16 -8.10
C LEU A 94 0.62 4.20 -7.78
N ASN A 95 1.03 3.59 -6.67
CA ASN A 95 2.43 3.49 -6.29
C ASN A 95 3.29 2.72 -7.32
N LEU A 96 2.70 1.76 -8.04
CA LEU A 96 3.40 1.06 -9.11
C LEU A 96 3.80 2.00 -10.25
N LEU A 97 2.99 3.02 -10.52
CA LEU A 97 3.29 4.06 -11.51
C LEU A 97 4.17 5.16 -10.92
N VAL A 98 3.86 5.63 -9.72
CA VAL A 98 4.54 6.77 -9.06
C VAL A 98 5.98 6.42 -8.73
N LEU A 99 6.27 5.25 -8.13
CA LEU A 99 7.61 4.88 -7.69
C LEU A 99 8.69 4.96 -8.80
N PRO A 100 8.47 4.42 -10.02
CA PRO A 100 9.48 4.53 -11.09
C PRO A 100 9.57 5.92 -11.70
N THR A 101 8.53 6.74 -11.62
CA THR A 101 8.43 8.03 -12.31
C THR A 101 8.66 9.24 -11.41
N VAL A 102 8.61 9.08 -10.08
CA VAL A 102 8.86 10.17 -9.12
C VAL A 102 10.22 10.82 -9.29
N GLY A 103 11.24 10.04 -9.68
CA GLY A 103 12.58 10.56 -9.97
C GLY A 103 12.59 11.58 -11.14
N ILE A 104 11.73 11.38 -12.14
CA ILE A 104 11.58 12.32 -13.27
C ILE A 104 10.90 13.61 -12.80
N VAL A 105 9.86 13.48 -11.96
CA VAL A 105 9.14 14.64 -11.40
C VAL A 105 10.09 15.50 -10.56
N LEU A 106 10.80 14.86 -9.61
CA LEU A 106 11.77 15.56 -8.75
C LEU A 106 12.94 16.13 -9.55
N GLY A 107 13.52 15.32 -10.45
CA GLY A 107 14.64 15.74 -11.29
C GLY A 107 14.29 16.93 -12.19
N SER A 108 13.16 16.87 -12.89
CA SER A 108 12.70 17.99 -13.74
C SER A 108 12.31 19.22 -12.90
N GLY A 109 11.77 19.03 -11.70
CA GLY A 109 11.47 20.12 -10.78
C GLY A 109 12.72 20.87 -10.33
N VAL A 110 13.72 20.15 -9.83
CA VAL A 110 14.99 20.74 -9.35
C VAL A 110 15.77 21.38 -10.51
N THR A 111 15.95 20.65 -11.62
CA THR A 111 16.69 21.17 -12.78
C THR A 111 15.95 22.32 -13.45
N GLY A 112 14.61 22.26 -13.50
CA GLY A 112 13.77 23.34 -14.01
C GLY A 112 13.85 24.60 -13.17
N LEU A 113 13.92 24.47 -11.84
CA LEU A 113 14.11 25.60 -10.94
C LEU A 113 15.48 26.26 -11.17
N LEU A 114 16.56 25.46 -11.22
CA LEU A 114 17.92 25.96 -11.45
C LEU A 114 18.04 26.63 -12.85
N ALA A 115 17.47 26.01 -13.88
CA ALA A 115 17.46 26.60 -15.23
C ALA A 115 16.63 27.89 -15.28
N GLY A 116 15.55 27.96 -14.50
CA GLY A 116 14.71 29.17 -14.35
C GLY A 116 15.42 30.36 -13.74
N CYS A 117 16.42 30.12 -12.87
CA CYS A 117 17.27 31.18 -12.32
C CYS A 117 18.15 31.83 -13.41
N VAL A 118 18.49 31.12 -14.47
CA VAL A 118 19.28 31.63 -15.60
C VAL A 118 18.35 32.22 -16.68
N SER A 119 17.29 31.49 -17.05
CA SER A 119 16.30 31.92 -18.02
C SER A 119 14.95 31.28 -17.74
N PHE A 120 13.93 32.13 -17.56
CA PHE A 120 12.56 31.68 -17.28
C PHE A 120 12.01 30.79 -18.42
N SER A 121 12.30 31.08 -19.66
CA SER A 121 11.86 30.29 -20.83
C SER A 121 12.46 28.88 -20.84
N VAL A 122 13.75 28.73 -20.49
CA VAL A 122 14.44 27.46 -20.44
C VAL A 122 13.89 26.63 -19.22
N GLY A 123 13.75 27.26 -18.05
CA GLY A 123 13.19 26.61 -16.88
C GLY A 123 11.78 26.05 -17.13
N ARG A 124 10.94 26.80 -17.85
CA ARG A 124 9.59 26.37 -18.24
C ARG A 124 9.57 25.10 -19.11
N VAL A 125 10.51 24.97 -20.01
CA VAL A 125 10.62 23.76 -20.86
C VAL A 125 11.14 22.56 -20.09
N VAL A 126 12.14 22.79 -19.23
CA VAL A 126 12.76 21.70 -18.44
C VAL A 126 11.78 21.11 -17.42
N ILE A 127 10.84 21.89 -16.88
CA ILE A 127 9.85 21.40 -15.90
C ILE A 127 8.67 20.66 -16.55
N LEU A 128 8.48 20.75 -17.87
CA LEU A 128 7.34 20.14 -18.58
C LEU A 128 7.15 18.64 -18.27
N PRO A 129 8.17 17.77 -18.30
CA PRO A 129 7.99 16.35 -18.02
C PRO A 129 7.40 16.10 -16.63
N GLY A 130 7.88 16.83 -15.62
CA GLY A 130 7.34 16.75 -14.26
C GLY A 130 5.90 17.21 -14.15
N LYS A 131 5.57 18.32 -14.84
CA LYS A 131 4.20 18.86 -14.89
C LYS A 131 3.22 17.89 -15.54
N VAL A 132 3.60 17.27 -16.65
CA VAL A 132 2.76 16.27 -17.33
C VAL A 132 2.51 15.06 -16.45
N LEU A 133 3.57 14.52 -15.81
CA LEU A 133 3.43 13.38 -14.90
C LEU A 133 2.57 13.72 -13.68
N ALA A 134 2.75 14.90 -13.09
CA ALA A 134 1.92 15.36 -11.96
C ALA A 134 0.44 15.47 -12.38
N GLY A 135 0.14 15.96 -13.56
CA GLY A 135 -1.22 15.99 -14.11
C GLY A 135 -1.81 14.59 -14.29
N ILE A 136 -1.01 13.63 -14.78
CA ILE A 136 -1.44 12.23 -14.89
C ILE A 136 -1.76 11.66 -13.49
N TYR A 137 -0.94 11.94 -12.47
CA TYR A 137 -1.22 11.48 -11.11
C TYR A 137 -2.51 12.07 -10.56
N GLU A 138 -2.76 13.37 -10.80
CA GLU A 138 -3.98 14.04 -10.38
C GLU A 138 -5.22 13.39 -11.00
N GLU A 139 -5.22 13.14 -12.30
CA GLU A 139 -6.34 12.49 -12.99
C GLU A 139 -6.56 11.05 -12.51
N LEU A 140 -5.49 10.28 -12.28
CA LEU A 140 -5.59 8.94 -11.73
C LEU A 140 -6.13 8.94 -10.28
N CYS A 141 -5.76 9.93 -9.47
CA CYS A 141 -6.31 10.10 -8.12
C CYS A 141 -7.80 10.43 -8.15
N LYS A 142 -8.24 11.34 -9.05
CA LYS A 142 -9.66 11.66 -9.24
C LYS A 142 -10.45 10.43 -9.68
N LEU A 143 -9.92 9.67 -10.66
CA LEU A 143 -10.55 8.44 -11.14
C LEU A 143 -10.66 7.40 -10.01
N SER A 144 -9.63 7.27 -9.17
CA SER A 144 -9.62 6.33 -8.05
C SER A 144 -10.64 6.70 -6.98
N GLY A 145 -10.88 7.98 -6.74
CA GLY A 145 -11.89 8.47 -5.79
C GLY A 145 -13.33 8.15 -6.20
N ASN A 146 -13.57 8.01 -7.51
CA ASN A 146 -14.89 7.65 -8.05
C ASN A 146 -15.18 6.14 -8.04
N LEU A 147 -14.18 5.30 -7.72
CA LEU A 147 -14.38 3.86 -7.66
C LEU A 147 -15.06 3.46 -6.33
N PRO A 148 -16.14 2.67 -6.36
CA PRO A 148 -16.90 2.31 -5.16
C PRO A 148 -16.09 1.53 -4.11
N PHE A 149 -14.98 0.91 -4.51
CA PHE A 149 -14.04 0.18 -3.64
C PHE A 149 -12.67 0.85 -3.53
N GLY A 150 -12.54 2.09 -4.03
CA GLY A 150 -11.26 2.81 -4.06
C GLY A 150 -10.76 3.21 -2.68
N ILE A 151 -11.68 3.54 -1.78
CA ILE A 151 -11.42 4.01 -0.42
C ILE A 151 -12.17 3.11 0.56
N TRP A 152 -11.46 2.62 1.57
CA TRP A 152 -12.03 1.82 2.64
C TRP A 152 -11.97 2.59 3.96
N ILE A 153 -13.14 2.98 4.48
CA ILE A 153 -13.29 3.71 5.74
C ILE A 153 -13.46 2.67 6.86
N THR A 154 -12.52 2.61 7.78
CA THR A 154 -12.52 1.67 8.91
C THR A 154 -12.50 2.37 10.26
N GLY A 155 -12.29 3.68 10.28
CA GLY A 155 -12.15 4.46 11.49
C GLY A 155 -10.72 4.50 12.04
N GLN A 156 -10.53 5.33 13.06
CA GLN A 156 -9.26 5.53 13.73
C GLN A 156 -8.96 4.38 14.70
N PRO A 157 -7.80 3.68 14.56
CA PRO A 157 -7.40 2.65 15.51
C PRO A 157 -6.96 3.26 16.85
N LYS A 158 -7.15 2.50 17.94
CA LYS A 158 -6.57 2.84 19.24
C LYS A 158 -5.04 2.68 19.19
N LEU A 159 -4.28 3.50 19.92
CA LEU A 159 -2.81 3.47 19.90
C LEU A 159 -2.22 2.08 20.20
N TRP A 160 -2.83 1.33 21.11
CA TRP A 160 -2.37 -0.04 21.41
C TRP A 160 -2.49 -0.98 20.20
N GLN A 161 -3.54 -0.83 19.37
CA GLN A 161 -3.72 -1.62 18.15
C GLN A 161 -2.61 -1.33 17.14
N VAL A 162 -2.23 -0.06 17.00
CA VAL A 162 -1.11 0.38 16.16
C VAL A 162 0.20 -0.24 16.66
N ALA A 163 0.46 -0.21 17.97
CA ALA A 163 1.66 -0.79 18.56
C ALA A 163 1.73 -2.30 18.32
N VAL A 164 0.63 -3.03 18.60
CA VAL A 164 0.53 -4.48 18.36
C VAL A 164 0.73 -4.81 16.88
N TYR A 165 0.14 -4.03 15.98
CA TYR A 165 0.33 -4.20 14.54
C TYR A 165 1.81 -4.15 14.16
N TYR A 166 2.55 -3.12 14.58
CA TYR A 166 3.97 -3.00 14.24
C TYR A 166 4.83 -4.11 14.85
N ILE A 167 4.52 -4.56 16.06
CA ILE A 167 5.22 -5.69 16.70
C ILE A 167 5.01 -6.97 15.87
N LEU A 168 3.76 -7.28 15.51
CA LEU A 168 3.43 -8.45 14.70
C LEU A 168 4.01 -8.35 13.27
N PHE A 169 3.95 -7.16 12.67
CA PHE A 169 4.50 -6.91 11.34
C PHE A 169 6.03 -7.08 11.33
N ALA A 170 6.73 -6.55 12.32
CA ALA A 170 8.18 -6.76 12.48
C ALA A 170 8.51 -8.23 12.67
N GLY A 171 7.73 -8.97 13.47
CA GLY A 171 7.85 -10.41 13.64
C GLY A 171 7.65 -11.18 12.32
N ALA A 172 6.65 -10.82 11.52
CA ALA A 172 6.41 -11.41 10.20
C ALA A 172 7.57 -11.15 9.23
N VAL A 173 8.10 -9.93 9.20
CA VAL A 173 9.28 -9.57 8.40
C VAL A 173 10.49 -10.38 8.87
N TRP A 174 10.73 -10.49 10.16
CA TRP A 174 11.81 -11.30 10.72
C TRP A 174 11.69 -12.79 10.32
N ILE A 175 10.49 -13.38 10.37
CA ILE A 175 10.22 -14.75 9.90
C ILE A 175 10.57 -14.90 8.42
N LEU A 176 10.24 -13.89 7.59
CA LEU A 176 10.54 -13.91 6.15
C LEU A 176 12.02 -13.78 5.83
N THR A 177 12.82 -13.09 6.67
CA THR A 177 14.27 -12.97 6.49
C THR A 177 15.02 -14.26 6.81
N GLN A 178 14.43 -15.14 7.62
CA GLN A 178 15.02 -16.43 7.93
C GLN A 178 14.99 -17.33 6.68
N LYS A 179 16.14 -17.89 6.29
CA LYS A 179 16.25 -18.85 5.17
C LYS A 179 15.33 -20.04 5.40
N GLY A 180 14.14 -20.06 4.79
CA GLY A 180 13.15 -20.99 5.21
C GLY A 180 12.20 -21.54 4.16
N LYS A 181 11.58 -22.59 4.60
CA LYS A 181 10.59 -23.44 3.94
C LYS A 181 9.31 -22.64 3.63
N ARG A 182 8.48 -23.17 2.72
CA ARG A 182 7.15 -22.65 2.35
C ARG A 182 6.25 -22.36 3.57
N GLU A 183 6.37 -23.18 4.62
CA GLU A 183 5.63 -23.07 5.89
C GLU A 183 5.82 -21.69 6.55
N ARG A 184 7.05 -21.15 6.58
CA ARG A 184 7.32 -19.83 7.17
C ARG A 184 6.66 -18.68 6.43
N LYS A 185 6.52 -18.77 5.12
CA LYS A 185 5.78 -17.77 4.34
C LYS A 185 4.30 -17.77 4.68
N ILE A 186 3.73 -18.97 4.92
CA ILE A 186 2.33 -19.11 5.34
C ILE A 186 2.17 -18.54 6.75
N ILE A 187 3.07 -18.85 7.67
CA ILE A 187 3.03 -18.30 9.04
C ILE A 187 3.13 -16.77 9.01
N ALA A 188 4.08 -16.21 8.26
CA ALA A 188 4.22 -14.75 8.14
C ALA A 188 2.95 -14.11 7.55
N PHE A 189 2.35 -14.73 6.54
CA PHE A 189 1.09 -14.26 5.96
C PHE A 189 -0.06 -14.28 6.99
N VAL A 190 -0.20 -15.37 7.75
CA VAL A 190 -1.21 -15.48 8.82
C VAL A 190 -0.99 -14.42 9.91
N VAL A 191 0.27 -14.17 10.30
CA VAL A 191 0.60 -13.12 11.28
C VAL A 191 0.23 -11.73 10.77
N VAL A 192 0.48 -11.44 9.49
CA VAL A 192 0.07 -10.15 8.88
C VAL A 192 -1.46 -10.03 8.84
N CYS A 193 -2.18 -11.09 8.45
CA CYS A 193 -3.65 -11.09 8.46
C CYS A 193 -4.20 -10.87 9.88
N LEU A 194 -3.62 -11.52 10.89
CA LEU A 194 -3.98 -11.31 12.30
C LEU A 194 -3.73 -9.85 12.73
N ALA A 195 -2.58 -9.29 12.38
CA ALA A 195 -2.25 -7.89 12.67
C ALA A 195 -3.25 -6.93 12.03
N MET A 196 -3.65 -7.17 10.77
CA MET A 196 -4.69 -6.39 10.10
C MET A 196 -6.06 -6.54 10.78
N SER A 197 -6.44 -7.75 11.17
CA SER A 197 -7.70 -7.98 11.87
C SER A 197 -7.77 -7.21 13.19
N ILE A 198 -6.69 -7.21 13.98
CA ILE A 198 -6.60 -6.45 15.24
C ILE A 198 -6.68 -4.94 14.95
N LEU A 199 -6.01 -4.45 13.91
CA LEU A 199 -5.99 -3.04 13.56
C LEU A 199 -7.36 -2.50 13.15
N ILE A 200 -8.15 -3.35 12.47
CA ILE A 200 -9.48 -2.98 11.93
C ILE A 200 -10.58 -3.23 12.96
N TRP A 201 -10.31 -4.06 13.97
CA TRP A 201 -11.32 -4.40 14.95
C TRP A 201 -11.81 -3.17 15.72
N ARG A 202 -13.12 -3.01 15.76
CA ARG A 202 -13.82 -1.96 16.52
C ARG A 202 -14.81 -2.60 17.47
N GLU A 203 -14.89 -2.07 18.67
CA GLU A 203 -15.92 -2.43 19.63
C GLU A 203 -17.25 -1.80 19.18
N PRO A 204 -18.39 -2.51 19.31
CA PRO A 204 -19.71 -1.91 19.13
C PRO A 204 -19.85 -0.71 20.06
N GLU A 205 -20.24 0.44 19.52
CA GLU A 205 -20.49 1.61 20.35
C GLU A 205 -21.94 1.62 20.83
N PRO A 206 -22.17 2.00 22.10
CA PRO A 206 -23.52 2.25 22.59
C PRO A 206 -24.13 3.44 21.86
N PHE A 207 -25.42 3.71 22.12
CA PHE A 207 -26.04 4.96 21.63
C PHE A 207 -25.16 6.16 22.03
N SER A 208 -24.81 6.96 21.06
CA SER A 208 -23.96 8.15 21.27
C SER A 208 -24.47 9.35 20.51
N VAL A 209 -24.33 10.50 21.15
CA VAL A 209 -24.60 11.82 20.57
C VAL A 209 -23.32 12.62 20.64
N SER A 210 -22.81 13.03 19.49
CA SER A 210 -21.58 13.83 19.42
C SER A 210 -21.90 15.21 18.89
N CYS A 211 -21.54 16.23 19.67
CA CYS A 211 -21.62 17.62 19.25
C CYS A 211 -20.32 18.01 18.55
N LEU A 212 -20.42 18.51 17.32
CA LEU A 212 -19.28 18.93 16.54
C LEU A 212 -19.05 20.45 16.75
N ASP A 213 -17.79 20.86 16.89
CA ASP A 213 -17.43 22.29 16.91
C ASP A 213 -17.52 22.88 15.50
N VAL A 214 -18.71 23.19 15.07
CA VAL A 214 -18.96 23.82 13.77
C VAL A 214 -18.84 25.34 13.80
N GLY A 215 -18.60 25.95 14.96
CA GLY A 215 -18.58 27.40 15.17
C GLY A 215 -19.98 27.93 15.49
N GLN A 216 -20.40 29.05 14.85
CA GLN A 216 -21.74 29.57 15.00
C GLN A 216 -22.73 28.78 14.14
N GLY A 217 -23.29 27.72 14.73
CA GLY A 217 -24.21 26.79 14.12
C GLY A 217 -24.33 25.51 14.93
N ASP A 218 -25.17 24.61 14.49
CA ASP A 218 -25.40 23.33 15.14
C ASP A 218 -24.86 22.19 14.25
N GLY A 219 -24.30 21.17 14.90
CA GLY A 219 -23.81 19.98 14.24
C GLY A 219 -23.80 18.82 15.22
N LEU A 220 -24.77 17.92 15.11
CA LEU A 220 -24.89 16.76 15.97
C LEU A 220 -24.82 15.48 15.13
N VAL A 221 -24.02 14.52 15.58
CA VAL A 221 -23.99 13.18 15.03
C VAL A 221 -24.60 12.21 16.03
N LEU A 222 -25.66 11.55 15.64
CA LEU A 222 -26.37 10.54 16.41
C LEU A 222 -25.96 9.17 15.88
N ARG A 223 -25.50 8.27 16.75
CA ARG A 223 -25.21 6.90 16.39
C ARG A 223 -26.01 5.94 17.26
N THR A 224 -26.70 5.00 16.60
CA THR A 224 -27.49 3.98 17.30
C THR A 224 -26.66 2.71 17.53
N PRO A 225 -27.02 1.86 18.50
CA PRO A 225 -26.36 0.58 18.74
C PRO A 225 -26.41 -0.35 17.53
N GLU A 226 -27.43 -0.21 16.68
CA GLU A 226 -27.59 -0.99 15.45
C GLU A 226 -26.62 -0.53 14.33
N GLY A 227 -25.89 0.58 14.56
CA GLY A 227 -24.93 1.13 13.61
C GLY A 227 -25.44 2.20 12.68
N ASN A 228 -26.75 2.59 12.79
CA ASN A 228 -27.29 3.69 11.99
C ASN A 228 -26.70 5.04 12.45
N CYS A 229 -26.46 5.93 11.50
CA CYS A 229 -25.89 7.24 11.72
C CYS A 229 -26.82 8.34 11.19
N PHE A 230 -27.14 9.30 12.02
CA PHE A 230 -27.94 10.47 11.65
C PHE A 230 -27.15 11.73 11.92
N LEU A 231 -27.23 12.67 10.98
CA LEU A 231 -26.67 14.01 11.12
C LEU A 231 -27.81 15.00 11.36
N VAL A 232 -27.68 15.83 12.40
CA VAL A 232 -28.60 16.95 12.65
C VAL A 232 -27.82 18.22 12.38
N ASP A 233 -28.27 18.97 11.39
CA ASP A 233 -27.61 20.14 10.84
C ASP A 233 -26.16 19.86 10.42
N GLY A 234 -25.23 20.77 10.60
CA GLY A 234 -23.82 20.62 10.19
C GLY A 234 -23.34 21.81 9.39
N GLY A 235 -24.09 22.89 9.49
CA GLY A 235 -23.74 24.19 8.93
C GLY A 235 -23.10 25.12 9.93
N SER A 236 -22.57 26.24 9.45
CA SER A 236 -22.06 27.32 10.26
C SER A 236 -22.22 28.65 9.52
N THR A 237 -22.54 29.70 10.25
CA THR A 237 -22.61 31.06 9.68
C THR A 237 -21.27 31.73 9.59
N ASN A 238 -20.30 31.34 10.42
CA ASN A 238 -18.96 31.95 10.49
C ASN A 238 -17.82 31.09 9.94
N LYS A 239 -18.05 29.80 9.65
CA LYS A 239 -17.05 28.90 9.06
C LYS A 239 -17.55 28.36 7.72
N SER A 240 -16.75 28.47 6.66
CA SER A 240 -17.04 27.84 5.36
C SER A 240 -16.50 26.41 5.31
N GLY A 241 -17.19 25.52 4.58
CA GLY A 241 -16.71 24.17 4.33
C GLY A 241 -16.74 23.23 5.53
N VAL A 242 -17.61 23.49 6.53
CA VAL A 242 -17.76 22.66 7.75
C VAL A 242 -17.98 21.19 7.42
N GLY A 243 -18.82 20.89 6.43
CA GLY A 243 -19.06 19.52 5.99
C GLY A 243 -17.80 18.81 5.55
N GLN A 244 -16.93 19.48 4.80
CA GLN A 244 -15.69 18.93 4.26
C GLN A 244 -14.56 18.84 5.30
N TYR A 245 -14.41 19.84 6.16
CA TYR A 245 -13.24 19.97 7.02
C TYR A 245 -13.48 19.54 8.48
N GLN A 246 -14.73 19.37 8.88
CA GLN A 246 -15.09 18.98 10.25
C GLN A 246 -15.97 17.73 10.28
N VAL A 247 -17.12 17.74 9.60
CA VAL A 247 -18.06 16.60 9.63
C VAL A 247 -17.47 15.37 8.98
N LEU A 248 -16.96 15.49 7.76
CA LEU A 248 -16.43 14.35 6.99
C LEU A 248 -15.21 13.70 7.69
N PRO A 249 -14.19 14.42 8.18
CA PRO A 249 -13.09 13.81 8.94
C PRO A 249 -13.56 13.14 10.23
N TYR A 250 -14.52 13.72 10.94
CA TYR A 250 -15.10 13.10 12.13
C TYR A 250 -15.76 11.76 11.79
N LEU A 251 -16.64 11.72 10.78
CA LEU A 251 -17.30 10.49 10.34
C LEU A 251 -16.30 9.41 9.92
N LYS A 252 -15.28 9.78 9.14
CA LYS A 252 -14.21 8.88 8.74
C LYS A 252 -13.45 8.30 9.94
N ASN A 253 -13.12 9.13 10.92
CA ASN A 253 -12.43 8.71 12.15
C ASN A 253 -13.29 7.74 12.99
N GLN A 254 -14.61 7.93 12.98
CA GLN A 254 -15.56 7.04 13.63
C GLN A 254 -15.85 5.75 12.81
N GLY A 255 -15.31 5.64 11.61
CA GLY A 255 -15.55 4.49 10.73
C GLY A 255 -16.94 4.50 10.08
N ILE A 256 -17.59 5.66 10.03
CA ILE A 256 -18.90 5.84 9.44
C ILE A 256 -18.72 6.12 7.94
N SER A 257 -19.16 5.20 7.12
CA SER A 257 -19.08 5.30 5.66
C SER A 257 -20.36 5.83 5.01
N GLN A 258 -21.46 5.79 5.72
CA GLN A 258 -22.78 6.20 5.22
C GLN A 258 -23.57 6.91 6.32
N ILE A 259 -24.34 7.93 5.94
CA ILE A 259 -25.30 8.61 6.79
C ILE A 259 -26.68 8.12 6.36
N ASP A 260 -27.47 7.60 7.31
CA ASP A 260 -28.80 7.04 7.06
C ASP A 260 -29.87 8.13 6.97
N GLY A 261 -29.65 9.27 7.60
CA GLY A 261 -30.56 10.41 7.51
C GLY A 261 -29.92 11.73 7.95
N ILE A 262 -30.43 12.81 7.38
CA ILE A 262 -30.02 14.17 7.73
C ILE A 262 -31.27 14.94 8.15
N PHE A 263 -31.24 15.53 9.34
CA PHE A 263 -32.26 16.44 9.84
C PHE A 263 -31.75 17.86 9.72
N ILE A 264 -32.52 18.72 9.10
CA ILE A 264 -32.18 20.14 8.91
C ILE A 264 -33.23 20.96 9.67
N SER A 265 -32.76 21.79 10.60
CA SER A 265 -33.64 22.56 11.45
C SER A 265 -34.11 23.85 10.77
N HIS A 266 -33.26 24.47 9.94
CA HIS A 266 -33.57 25.74 9.23
C HIS A 266 -32.61 26.04 8.08
#